data_681c49078ff959cdca615c1c15abc062
#
_entry.id   681c49078ff959cdca615c1c15abc062
#
_cell.length_a   1.000
_cell.length_b   1.000
_cell.length_c   1.000
_cell.angle_alpha   90.00
_cell.angle_beta   90.00
_cell.angle_gamma   90.00
#
_symmetry.space_group_name_H-M   'P 1'
#
loop_
_entity.id
_entity.type
_entity.pdbx_description
1 polymer ?
#
loop_
_entity_poly.entity_id
_entity_poly.type
_entity_poly.pdbx_seq_one_letter_code
_entity_poly.pdbx_strand_id
1 'polypeptide(L)'
;MAGNFAVLDSSVDQRFIDTSNRPVLAQTFVEIKEGGRVTVAVNHFKSKGSSCNSLGDVDMQDGQGNCNLVRTDAAAALADWLATDPTGSDDPDYLIIGDLNSYDEEDPIVKLQSAGFADMVKQFGGEKAYSYLFDAAVGYLDHALASPVLTQQITDTSVWAINADEPDILDYDTSFKKDAQVALYAPDAFRSSDHDPVIVGLNLYIVPRDKNQCKKDGWKDLRRNDGSEFRNQGLCIRYVNNGK
;
A
#
# COMPACT_ATOMS: atom_id res chain seq x y z
N MET A 1 -16.70 0.81 8.62
CA MET A 1 -17.19 2.19 8.37
C MET A 1 -15.99 3.06 8.02
N ALA A 2 -16.14 4.02 7.10
CA ALA A 2 -15.09 4.98 6.80
C ALA A 2 -14.94 5.98 7.96
N GLY A 3 -13.71 6.21 8.40
CA GLY A 3 -13.35 7.20 9.40
C GLY A 3 -12.82 8.49 8.76
N ASN A 4 -11.93 9.18 9.46
CA ASN A 4 -11.28 10.39 8.97
C ASN A 4 -10.36 10.08 7.78
N PHE A 5 -10.12 11.10 6.96
CA PHE A 5 -9.13 11.05 5.89
C PHE A 5 -8.15 12.22 6.00
N ALA A 6 -6.99 12.07 5.39
CA ALA A 6 -5.97 13.10 5.25
C ALA A 6 -5.29 12.98 3.87
N VAL A 7 -4.67 14.05 3.42
CA VAL A 7 -3.98 14.10 2.12
C VAL A 7 -2.52 14.51 2.34
N LEU A 8 -1.59 13.79 1.73
CA LEU A 8 -0.19 14.20 1.60
C LEU A 8 0.01 14.82 0.22
N ASP A 9 0.46 16.05 0.22
CA ASP A 9 0.83 16.82 -0.96
C ASP A 9 2.02 17.74 -0.63
N SER A 10 2.46 18.55 -1.57
CA SER A 10 3.60 19.48 -1.40
C SER A 10 3.38 20.57 -0.35
N SER A 11 2.14 20.84 0.05
CA SER A 11 1.83 21.78 1.14
C SER A 11 2.07 21.18 2.53
N VAL A 12 2.02 19.85 2.63
CA VAL A 12 2.29 19.08 3.85
C VAL A 12 3.77 18.75 3.97
N ASP A 13 4.37 18.27 2.87
CA ASP A 13 5.80 17.97 2.81
C ASP A 13 6.37 18.32 1.43
N GLN A 14 7.35 19.24 1.38
CA GLN A 14 7.93 19.73 0.12
C GLN A 14 8.72 18.65 -0.65
N ARG A 15 9.09 17.53 -0.05
CA ARG A 15 9.67 16.37 -0.73
C ARG A 15 8.64 15.68 -1.63
N PHE A 16 7.35 15.83 -1.31
CA PHE A 16 6.26 15.26 -2.10
C PHE A 16 5.86 16.25 -3.21
N ILE A 17 6.40 16.07 -4.42
CA ILE A 17 6.21 17.00 -5.55
C ILE A 17 4.92 16.65 -6.31
N ASP A 18 3.84 17.44 -6.12
CA ASP A 18 2.51 17.21 -6.71
C ASP A 18 2.48 17.24 -8.23
N THR A 19 3.39 18.00 -8.87
CA THR A 19 3.51 18.02 -10.33
C THR A 19 4.11 16.74 -10.91
N SER A 20 4.61 15.87 -10.03
CA SER A 20 5.23 14.61 -10.37
C SER A 20 4.46 13.42 -9.79
N ASN A 21 4.20 13.42 -8.49
CA ASN A 21 3.41 12.40 -7.81
C ASN A 21 1.95 12.83 -7.67
N ARG A 22 1.01 11.88 -7.70
CA ARG A 22 -0.38 12.20 -7.33
C ARG A 22 -0.48 12.31 -5.81
N PRO A 23 -1.20 13.31 -5.25
CA PRO A 23 -1.39 13.42 -3.81
C PRO A 23 -1.90 12.11 -3.19
N VAL A 24 -1.32 11.72 -2.06
CA VAL A 24 -1.73 10.50 -1.34
C VAL A 24 -2.99 10.78 -0.56
N LEU A 25 -3.98 9.90 -0.71
CA LEU A 25 -5.15 9.88 0.17
C LEU A 25 -4.98 8.77 1.21
N ALA A 26 -4.90 9.14 2.48
CA ALA A 26 -5.00 8.20 3.59
C ALA A 26 -6.39 8.29 4.22
N GLN A 27 -7.03 7.15 4.43
CA GLN A 27 -8.31 7.05 5.11
C GLN A 27 -8.32 5.90 6.09
N THR A 28 -8.85 6.15 7.30
CA THR A 28 -9.08 5.10 8.29
C THR A 28 -10.39 4.40 8.02
N PHE A 29 -10.38 3.09 8.12
CA PHE A 29 -11.56 2.23 8.07
C PHE A 29 -11.69 1.47 9.39
N VAL A 30 -12.94 1.26 9.81
CA VAL A 30 -13.26 0.48 11.01
C VAL A 30 -14.06 -0.75 10.58
N GLU A 31 -13.56 -1.92 10.93
CA GLU A 31 -14.29 -3.17 10.75
C GLU A 31 -15.57 -3.12 11.60
N ILE A 32 -16.70 -3.54 11.02
CA ILE A 32 -18.03 -3.28 11.63
C ILE A 32 -18.28 -4.19 12.83
N LYS A 33 -17.81 -5.42 12.77
CA LYS A 33 -18.18 -6.48 13.73
C LYS A 33 -17.30 -6.45 15.00
N GLU A 34 -15.99 -6.35 14.80
CA GLU A 34 -15.00 -6.46 15.89
C GLU A 34 -14.33 -5.13 16.22
N GLY A 35 -14.54 -4.11 15.37
CA GLY A 35 -14.08 -2.75 15.62
C GLY A 35 -12.58 -2.52 15.35
N GLY A 36 -11.88 -3.51 14.78
CA GLY A 36 -10.49 -3.35 14.34
C GLY A 36 -10.38 -2.24 13.31
N ARG A 37 -9.22 -1.58 13.25
CA ARG A 37 -9.00 -0.41 12.39
C ARG A 37 -7.83 -0.66 11.46
N VAL A 38 -7.87 0.00 10.31
CA VAL A 38 -6.75 0.10 9.37
C VAL A 38 -6.80 1.47 8.69
N THR A 39 -5.66 2.13 8.57
CA THR A 39 -5.51 3.33 7.73
C THR A 39 -4.87 2.92 6.41
N VAL A 40 -5.61 3.10 5.32
CA VAL A 40 -5.16 2.79 3.97
C VAL A 40 -4.68 4.07 3.31
N ALA A 41 -3.43 4.10 2.84
CA ALA A 41 -2.83 5.17 2.06
C ALA A 41 -2.72 4.75 0.59
N VAL A 42 -3.50 5.39 -0.27
CA VAL A 42 -3.53 5.11 -1.71
C VAL A 42 -2.54 6.01 -2.43
N ASN A 43 -1.65 5.40 -3.21
CA ASN A 43 -0.52 6.07 -3.85
C ASN A 43 -0.50 5.87 -5.36
N HIS A 44 0.06 6.86 -6.06
CA HIS A 44 0.49 6.73 -7.43
C HIS A 44 1.70 7.65 -7.63
N PHE A 45 2.89 7.09 -7.50
CA PHE A 45 4.14 7.83 -7.65
C PHE A 45 4.47 8.14 -9.11
N LYS A 46 5.47 8.99 -9.31
CA LYS A 46 5.91 9.43 -10.62
C LYS A 46 6.36 8.27 -11.50
N SER A 47 5.75 8.15 -12.68
CA SER A 47 6.12 7.13 -13.66
C SER A 47 7.55 7.30 -14.22
N LYS A 48 8.14 6.19 -14.65
CA LYS A 48 9.48 6.16 -15.27
C LYS A 48 9.49 6.67 -16.73
N GLY A 49 8.31 6.86 -17.35
CA GLY A 49 8.17 7.15 -18.78
C GLY A 49 8.59 8.56 -19.22
N SER A 50 8.81 9.49 -18.29
CA SER A 50 9.26 10.85 -18.62
C SER A 50 10.36 11.30 -17.67
N SER A 51 11.31 12.13 -18.16
CA SER A 51 12.45 12.55 -17.36
C SER A 51 12.09 13.57 -16.28
N CYS A 52 12.84 13.57 -15.18
CA CYS A 52 12.84 14.56 -14.12
C CYS A 52 14.13 15.43 -14.13
N ASN A 53 14.81 15.56 -15.26
CA ASN A 53 16.05 16.30 -15.39
C ASN A 53 15.91 17.77 -14.93
N SER A 54 14.74 18.38 -15.15
CA SER A 54 14.45 19.73 -14.68
C SER A 54 14.39 19.88 -13.16
N LEU A 55 14.23 18.76 -12.46
CA LEU A 55 14.25 18.67 -10.99
C LEU A 55 15.63 18.22 -10.47
N GLY A 56 16.61 18.03 -11.36
CA GLY A 56 17.93 17.53 -11.01
C GLY A 56 18.02 16.02 -10.82
N ASP A 57 16.94 15.30 -11.13
CA ASP A 57 16.86 13.84 -11.03
C ASP A 57 17.05 13.22 -12.41
N VAL A 58 18.28 12.88 -12.73
CA VAL A 58 18.72 12.31 -14.01
C VAL A 58 18.71 10.79 -13.91
N ASP A 59 18.25 10.12 -14.97
CA ASP A 59 18.37 8.65 -15.06
C ASP A 59 19.84 8.23 -14.97
N MET A 60 20.20 7.53 -13.92
CA MET A 60 21.56 7.06 -13.67
C MET A 60 21.93 5.80 -14.46
N GLN A 61 21.00 5.26 -15.24
CA GLN A 61 21.14 4.03 -16.04
C GLN A 61 21.51 2.81 -15.18
N ASP A 62 21.05 2.79 -13.96
CA ASP A 62 21.26 1.71 -12.98
C ASP A 62 20.10 0.70 -12.94
N GLY A 63 19.12 0.84 -13.85
CA GLY A 63 17.94 0.01 -13.96
C GLY A 63 16.70 0.58 -13.28
N GLN A 64 16.84 1.60 -12.44
CA GLN A 64 15.72 2.20 -11.72
C GLN A 64 14.94 3.23 -12.58
N GLY A 65 15.52 3.66 -13.71
CA GLY A 65 14.90 4.54 -14.70
C GLY A 65 14.75 5.99 -14.24
N ASN A 66 13.99 6.77 -15.02
CA ASN A 66 13.77 8.18 -14.74
C ASN A 66 13.08 8.43 -13.38
N CYS A 67 13.36 9.57 -12.76
CA CYS A 67 12.66 10.07 -11.57
C CYS A 67 12.81 9.21 -10.32
N ASN A 68 13.90 8.45 -10.18
CA ASN A 68 14.11 7.59 -9.02
C ASN A 68 14.23 8.39 -7.71
N LEU A 69 14.97 9.50 -7.73
CA LEU A 69 15.12 10.36 -6.56
C LEU A 69 13.79 11.01 -6.16
N VAL A 70 13.00 11.48 -7.14
CA VAL A 70 11.65 12.04 -6.89
C VAL A 70 10.74 11.03 -6.21
N ARG A 71 10.76 9.76 -6.63
CA ARG A 71 9.99 8.69 -5.98
C ARG A 71 10.52 8.34 -4.60
N THR A 72 11.84 8.31 -4.44
CA THR A 72 12.50 8.01 -3.14
C THR A 72 12.17 9.08 -2.10
N ASP A 73 12.19 10.35 -2.49
CA ASP A 73 11.82 11.47 -1.63
C ASP A 73 10.33 11.43 -1.27
N ALA A 74 9.47 11.07 -2.22
CA ALA A 74 8.04 10.87 -1.97
C ALA A 74 7.79 9.70 -0.99
N ALA A 75 8.52 8.61 -1.13
CA ALA A 75 8.46 7.46 -0.20
C ALA A 75 8.90 7.85 1.21
N ALA A 76 9.97 8.67 1.33
CA ALA A 76 10.42 9.19 2.61
C ALA A 76 9.38 10.10 3.26
N ALA A 77 8.81 11.04 2.49
CA ALA A 77 7.74 11.93 2.95
C ALA A 77 6.52 11.15 3.40
N LEU A 78 6.11 10.13 2.64
CA LEU A 78 4.98 9.25 2.98
C LEU A 78 5.20 8.54 4.32
N ALA A 79 6.37 7.93 4.52
CA ALA A 79 6.69 7.21 5.75
C ALA A 79 6.67 8.14 6.98
N ASP A 80 7.32 9.31 6.85
CA ASP A 80 7.36 10.31 7.93
C ASP A 80 5.96 10.87 8.24
N TRP A 81 5.16 11.12 7.21
CA TRP A 81 3.79 11.62 7.37
C TRP A 81 2.88 10.59 8.05
N LEU A 82 2.90 9.32 7.64
CA LEU A 82 2.11 8.27 8.30
C LEU A 82 2.50 8.08 9.77
N ALA A 83 3.78 8.28 10.12
CA ALA A 83 4.23 8.22 11.50
C ALA A 83 3.61 9.32 12.40
N THR A 84 3.01 10.38 11.82
CA THR A 84 2.30 11.45 12.56
C THR A 84 0.85 11.14 12.90
N ASP A 85 0.33 9.97 12.50
CA ASP A 85 -1.10 9.61 12.57
C ASP A 85 -2.00 10.66 11.91
N PRO A 86 -1.86 10.89 10.60
CA PRO A 86 -2.50 12.03 9.92
C PRO A 86 -4.03 11.99 9.94
N THR A 87 -4.63 10.82 10.12
CA THR A 87 -6.08 10.65 10.22
C THR A 87 -6.61 10.76 11.66
N GLY A 88 -5.71 10.80 12.66
CA GLY A 88 -6.08 10.75 14.08
C GLY A 88 -6.79 9.45 14.45
N SER A 89 -6.36 8.34 13.82
CA SER A 89 -6.93 7.00 14.06
C SER A 89 -6.61 6.48 15.45
N ASP A 90 -5.50 6.94 16.04
CA ASP A 90 -4.89 6.39 17.24
C ASP A 90 -4.67 4.87 17.10
N ASP A 91 -4.32 4.42 15.85
CA ASP A 91 -4.10 3.03 15.49
C ASP A 91 -2.87 2.91 14.55
N PRO A 92 -1.86 2.02 14.85
CA PRO A 92 -0.65 1.88 14.05
C PRO A 92 -0.82 0.97 12.84
N ASP A 93 -2.02 0.53 12.54
CA ASP A 93 -2.30 -0.36 11.43
C ASP A 93 -2.41 0.44 10.12
N TYR A 94 -1.27 0.56 9.43
CA TYR A 94 -1.16 1.26 8.15
C TYR A 94 -0.93 0.29 7.01
N LEU A 95 -1.66 0.48 5.92
CA LEU A 95 -1.50 -0.21 4.64
C LEU A 95 -1.26 0.81 3.54
N ILE A 96 -0.07 0.78 2.94
CA ILE A 96 0.30 1.56 1.76
C ILE A 96 -0.04 0.70 0.55
N ILE A 97 -0.89 1.19 -0.36
CA ILE A 97 -1.29 0.50 -1.60
C ILE A 97 -1.19 1.43 -2.81
N GLY A 98 -1.11 0.82 -3.98
CA GLY A 98 -1.17 1.49 -5.28
C GLY A 98 0.09 1.31 -6.11
N ASP A 99 0.11 1.99 -7.26
CA ASP A 99 1.24 2.01 -8.17
C ASP A 99 2.34 2.95 -7.65
N LEU A 100 3.41 2.36 -7.11
CA LEU A 100 4.57 3.11 -6.64
C LEU A 100 5.61 3.35 -7.75
N ASN A 101 5.33 2.90 -8.98
CA ASN A 101 6.20 3.03 -10.15
C ASN A 101 7.65 2.59 -9.87
N SER A 102 7.82 1.61 -8.98
CA SER A 102 9.12 1.08 -8.54
C SER A 102 8.99 -0.41 -8.30
N TYR A 103 9.96 -1.19 -8.74
CA TYR A 103 10.04 -2.61 -8.42
C TYR A 103 10.55 -2.83 -6.99
N ASP A 104 10.39 -4.03 -6.47
CA ASP A 104 10.58 -4.39 -5.05
C ASP A 104 11.98 -4.12 -4.46
N GLU A 105 13.02 -4.08 -5.29
CA GLU A 105 14.41 -3.80 -4.88
C GLU A 105 14.84 -2.35 -5.21
N GLU A 106 13.97 -1.50 -5.76
CA GLU A 106 14.30 -0.12 -6.08
C GLU A 106 14.25 0.80 -4.84
N ASP A 107 15.01 1.88 -4.88
CA ASP A 107 15.22 2.79 -3.74
C ASP A 107 13.93 3.25 -3.04
N PRO A 108 12.83 3.60 -3.75
CA PRO A 108 11.59 4.01 -3.11
C PRO A 108 10.98 2.92 -2.21
N ILE A 109 11.02 1.66 -2.67
CA ILE A 109 10.49 0.51 -1.92
C ILE A 109 11.42 0.18 -0.75
N VAL A 110 12.74 0.13 -1.00
CA VAL A 110 13.76 -0.04 0.06
C VAL A 110 13.63 1.05 1.13
N LYS A 111 13.29 2.27 0.74
CA LYS A 111 13.05 3.38 1.68
C LYS A 111 11.85 3.12 2.60
N LEU A 112 10.73 2.65 2.08
CA LEU A 112 9.55 2.27 2.87
C LEU A 112 9.84 1.06 3.77
N GLN A 113 10.54 0.05 3.25
CA GLN A 113 10.97 -1.11 4.03
C GLN A 113 11.89 -0.69 5.19
N SER A 114 12.84 0.23 4.94
CA SER A 114 13.72 0.77 5.97
C SER A 114 12.99 1.58 7.05
N ALA A 115 11.82 2.12 6.71
CA ALA A 115 10.91 2.77 7.66
C ALA A 115 10.02 1.77 8.44
N GLY A 116 10.18 0.45 8.17
CA GLY A 116 9.50 -0.63 8.89
C GLY A 116 8.31 -1.24 8.17
N PHE A 117 7.95 -0.79 6.97
CA PHE A 117 6.86 -1.40 6.21
C PHE A 117 7.33 -2.69 5.53
N ALA A 118 6.54 -3.76 5.66
CA ALA A 118 6.82 -5.05 5.04
C ALA A 118 6.04 -5.19 3.73
N ASP A 119 6.70 -5.67 2.68
CA ASP A 119 6.08 -5.91 1.38
C ASP A 119 5.29 -7.23 1.38
N MET A 120 3.97 -7.11 1.36
CA MET A 120 3.06 -8.26 1.40
C MET A 120 2.93 -8.97 0.06
N VAL A 121 3.12 -8.26 -1.07
CA VAL A 121 3.16 -8.89 -2.39
C VAL A 121 4.36 -9.82 -2.48
N LYS A 122 5.54 -9.37 -2.05
CA LYS A 122 6.76 -10.20 -1.95
C LYS A 122 6.56 -11.37 -0.99
N GLN A 123 6.00 -11.11 0.19
CA GLN A 123 5.84 -12.13 1.24
C GLN A 123 4.94 -13.29 0.83
N PHE A 124 3.82 -13.03 0.16
CA PHE A 124 2.84 -14.04 -0.21
C PHE A 124 3.03 -14.56 -1.65
N GLY A 125 3.38 -13.68 -2.59
CA GLY A 125 3.58 -14.03 -4.01
C GLY A 125 5.00 -14.53 -4.33
N GLY A 126 5.98 -14.18 -3.50
CA GLY A 126 7.39 -14.55 -3.69
C GLY A 126 8.02 -13.90 -4.93
N GLU A 127 9.12 -14.50 -5.40
CA GLU A 127 9.92 -14.01 -6.52
C GLU A 127 9.22 -14.02 -7.88
N LYS A 128 8.03 -14.60 -7.96
CA LYS A 128 7.25 -14.72 -9.21
C LYS A 128 6.04 -13.79 -9.24
N ALA A 129 5.87 -12.96 -8.23
CA ALA A 129 4.80 -11.99 -8.20
C ALA A 129 4.98 -10.96 -9.33
N TYR A 130 3.91 -10.65 -10.04
CA TYR A 130 3.88 -9.57 -11.01
C TYR A 130 2.49 -8.94 -11.08
N SER A 131 2.44 -7.65 -11.34
CA SER A 131 1.22 -6.89 -11.63
C SER A 131 1.34 -6.11 -12.94
N TYR A 132 2.53 -6.11 -13.53
CA TYR A 132 2.85 -5.31 -14.71
C TYR A 132 3.80 -6.04 -15.65
N LEU A 133 3.62 -5.83 -16.96
CA LEU A 133 4.49 -6.38 -18.01
C LEU A 133 5.01 -5.22 -18.87
N PHE A 134 6.31 -5.07 -18.96
CA PHE A 134 6.96 -4.07 -19.79
C PHE A 134 8.15 -4.66 -20.55
N ASP A 135 8.21 -4.44 -21.85
CA ASP A 135 9.30 -4.88 -22.75
C ASP A 135 9.67 -6.37 -22.56
N ALA A 136 8.65 -7.22 -22.48
CA ALA A 136 8.73 -8.66 -22.24
C ALA A 136 9.36 -9.07 -20.88
N ALA A 137 9.47 -8.15 -19.94
CA ALA A 137 9.82 -8.42 -18.55
C ALA A 137 8.60 -8.25 -17.64
N VAL A 138 8.47 -9.12 -16.65
CA VAL A 138 7.40 -9.07 -15.64
C VAL A 138 7.94 -8.64 -14.30
N GLY A 139 7.12 -7.91 -13.54
CA GLY A 139 7.40 -7.49 -12.19
C GLY A 139 6.16 -6.80 -11.61
N TYR A 140 6.21 -6.35 -10.37
CA TYR A 140 5.09 -5.60 -9.80
C TYR A 140 5.49 -4.17 -9.44
N LEU A 141 4.65 -3.22 -9.87
CA LEU A 141 4.71 -1.80 -9.53
C LEU A 141 3.62 -1.42 -8.52
N ASP A 142 2.61 -2.30 -8.42
CA ASP A 142 1.49 -2.20 -7.51
C ASP A 142 1.82 -2.94 -6.23
N HIS A 143 1.92 -2.19 -5.15
CA HIS A 143 2.39 -2.69 -3.87
C HIS A 143 1.28 -2.77 -2.83
N ALA A 144 1.51 -3.61 -1.82
CA ALA A 144 0.81 -3.63 -0.55
C ALA A 144 1.87 -3.70 0.56
N LEU A 145 2.22 -2.54 1.15
CA LEU A 145 3.21 -2.50 2.22
C LEU A 145 2.50 -2.23 3.56
N ALA A 146 2.72 -3.11 4.52
CA ALA A 146 2.04 -3.09 5.81
C ALA A 146 2.97 -2.66 6.93
N SER A 147 2.44 -1.87 7.88
CA SER A 147 3.12 -1.57 9.13
C SER A 147 3.38 -2.85 9.94
N PRO A 148 4.38 -2.89 10.84
CA PRO A 148 4.75 -4.10 11.59
C PRO A 148 3.60 -4.71 12.40
N VAL A 149 2.67 -3.89 12.88
CA VAL A 149 1.50 -4.37 13.65
C VAL A 149 0.46 -4.98 12.70
N LEU A 150 0.20 -4.32 11.57
CA LEU A 150 -0.76 -4.79 10.59
C LEU A 150 -0.35 -6.12 9.92
N THR A 151 0.97 -6.39 9.77
CA THR A 151 1.43 -7.66 9.15
C THR A 151 0.85 -8.91 9.81
N GLN A 152 0.57 -8.85 11.12
CA GLN A 152 -0.02 -9.96 11.86
C GLN A 152 -1.53 -10.12 11.62
N GLN A 153 -2.15 -9.14 10.98
CA GLN A 153 -3.58 -9.09 10.68
C GLN A 153 -3.86 -9.30 9.18
N ILE A 154 -2.80 -9.46 8.37
CA ILE A 154 -2.92 -9.83 6.95
C ILE A 154 -2.96 -11.35 6.85
N THR A 155 -4.02 -11.85 6.23
CA THR A 155 -4.24 -13.29 6.06
C THR A 155 -3.73 -13.81 4.75
N ASP A 156 -3.72 -12.96 3.71
CA ASP A 156 -3.24 -13.28 2.37
C ASP A 156 -3.03 -12.00 1.56
N THR A 157 -2.18 -12.07 0.53
CA THR A 157 -2.04 -11.05 -0.50
C THR A 157 -1.80 -11.74 -1.84
N SER A 158 -2.59 -11.39 -2.84
CA SER A 158 -2.49 -11.95 -4.18
C SER A 158 -2.66 -10.89 -5.25
N VAL A 159 -2.05 -11.13 -6.40
CA VAL A 159 -2.27 -10.36 -7.62
C VAL A 159 -3.33 -11.09 -8.45
N TRP A 160 -4.35 -10.39 -8.87
CA TRP A 160 -5.41 -10.94 -9.71
C TRP A 160 -5.04 -10.74 -11.17
N ALA A 161 -4.40 -11.74 -11.80
CA ALA A 161 -3.90 -11.68 -13.16
C ALA A 161 -5.05 -11.70 -14.19
N ILE A 162 -5.54 -10.50 -14.56
CA ILE A 162 -6.61 -10.26 -15.54
C ILE A 162 -6.27 -9.17 -16.56
N ASN A 163 -5.15 -8.50 -16.40
CA ASN A 163 -4.81 -7.31 -17.19
C ASN A 163 -3.40 -7.36 -17.80
N ALA A 164 -2.35 -7.53 -16.96
CA ALA A 164 -0.97 -7.22 -17.34
C ALA A 164 -0.45 -8.04 -18.53
N ASP A 165 -0.79 -9.31 -18.61
CA ASP A 165 -0.39 -10.24 -19.69
C ASP A 165 -1.49 -10.49 -20.73
N GLU A 166 -2.65 -9.83 -20.59
CA GLU A 166 -3.67 -9.85 -21.63
C GLU A 166 -3.23 -9.00 -22.84
N PRO A 167 -3.56 -9.42 -24.07
CA PRO A 167 -3.13 -8.70 -25.27
C PRO A 167 -3.66 -7.25 -25.34
N ASP A 168 -2.82 -6.29 -25.71
CA ASP A 168 -3.19 -4.88 -25.88
C ASP A 168 -4.40 -4.67 -26.82
N ILE A 169 -4.63 -5.60 -27.73
CA ILE A 169 -5.76 -5.53 -28.65
C ILE A 169 -7.11 -5.59 -27.94
N LEU A 170 -7.15 -6.09 -26.70
CA LEU A 170 -8.36 -6.16 -25.85
C LEU A 170 -8.56 -4.89 -25.03
N ASP A 171 -7.55 -4.00 -24.94
CA ASP A 171 -7.55 -2.80 -24.11
C ASP A 171 -8.79 -1.92 -24.32
N TYR A 172 -9.26 -1.29 -23.25
CA TYR A 172 -10.38 -0.33 -23.25
C TYR A 172 -10.06 0.93 -24.06
N ASP A 173 -8.78 1.33 -24.13
CA ASP A 173 -8.34 2.43 -25.01
C ASP A 173 -8.31 1.92 -26.45
N THR A 174 -9.21 2.47 -27.25
CA THR A 174 -9.29 2.13 -28.66
C THR A 174 -8.56 3.12 -29.57
N SER A 175 -7.92 4.16 -29.01
CA SER A 175 -7.31 5.27 -29.79
C SER A 175 -6.14 4.81 -30.69
N PHE A 176 -5.45 3.74 -30.32
CA PHE A 176 -4.34 3.14 -31.09
C PHE A 176 -4.79 2.03 -32.04
N LYS A 177 -6.05 1.59 -31.96
CA LYS A 177 -6.57 0.44 -32.72
C LYS A 177 -7.01 0.85 -34.14
N LYS A 178 -6.89 -0.10 -35.08
CA LYS A 178 -7.55 0.02 -36.39
C LYS A 178 -9.03 -0.35 -36.26
N ASP A 179 -9.88 0.17 -37.16
CA ASP A 179 -11.33 -0.06 -37.13
C ASP A 179 -11.72 -1.53 -36.94
N ALA A 180 -11.03 -2.46 -37.61
CA ALA A 180 -11.28 -3.90 -37.47
C ALA A 180 -10.89 -4.46 -36.09
N GLN A 181 -10.08 -3.76 -35.33
CA GLN A 181 -9.62 -4.19 -34.01
C GLN A 181 -10.48 -3.61 -32.87
N VAL A 182 -11.17 -2.49 -33.11
CA VAL A 182 -12.08 -1.87 -32.13
C VAL A 182 -13.17 -2.84 -31.69
N ALA A 183 -13.64 -3.69 -32.60
CA ALA A 183 -14.64 -4.71 -32.29
C ALA A 183 -14.19 -5.84 -31.36
N LEU A 184 -12.86 -5.92 -31.05
CA LEU A 184 -12.32 -6.90 -30.12
C LEU A 184 -12.37 -6.41 -28.66
N TYR A 185 -12.68 -5.14 -28.42
CA TYR A 185 -12.95 -4.63 -27.08
C TYR A 185 -14.24 -5.25 -26.53
N ALA A 186 -14.19 -5.73 -25.31
CA ALA A 186 -15.36 -6.16 -24.54
C ALA A 186 -15.42 -5.37 -23.22
N PRO A 187 -16.59 -4.88 -22.78
CA PRO A 187 -16.74 -4.14 -21.53
C PRO A 187 -16.80 -5.11 -20.34
N ASP A 188 -15.74 -5.87 -20.12
CA ASP A 188 -15.58 -6.84 -19.03
C ASP A 188 -14.37 -6.46 -18.14
N ALA A 189 -13.96 -7.36 -17.25
CA ALA A 189 -12.87 -7.08 -16.31
C ALA A 189 -11.48 -7.25 -16.92
N PHE A 190 -11.36 -7.97 -18.04
CA PHE A 190 -10.05 -8.30 -18.64
C PHE A 190 -9.50 -7.12 -19.45
N ARG A 191 -8.24 -6.82 -19.26
CA ARG A 191 -7.54 -5.70 -19.89
C ARG A 191 -8.27 -4.36 -19.70
N SER A 192 -8.90 -4.17 -18.54
CA SER A 192 -9.47 -2.89 -18.10
C SER A 192 -8.40 -1.92 -17.59
N SER A 193 -7.15 -2.36 -17.50
CA SER A 193 -5.92 -1.64 -17.16
C SER A 193 -4.74 -2.36 -17.81
N ASP A 194 -3.57 -1.76 -17.82
CA ASP A 194 -2.28 -2.42 -18.09
C ASP A 194 -1.63 -3.00 -16.82
N HIS A 195 -2.26 -2.78 -15.65
CA HIS A 195 -1.86 -3.32 -14.36
C HIS A 195 -2.86 -4.32 -13.79
N ASP A 196 -2.37 -5.32 -13.08
CA ASP A 196 -3.19 -6.28 -12.34
C ASP A 196 -3.54 -5.76 -10.94
N PRO A 197 -4.78 -5.94 -10.47
CA PRO A 197 -5.18 -5.56 -9.13
C PRO A 197 -4.47 -6.39 -8.04
N VAL A 198 -4.00 -5.73 -6.99
CA VAL A 198 -3.52 -6.38 -5.76
C VAL A 198 -4.66 -6.50 -4.76
N ILE A 199 -4.88 -7.70 -4.25
CA ILE A 199 -5.92 -8.02 -3.27
C ILE A 199 -5.26 -8.36 -1.94
N VAL A 200 -5.69 -7.72 -0.86
CA VAL A 200 -5.18 -7.96 0.50
C VAL A 200 -6.31 -8.46 1.40
N GLY A 201 -6.14 -9.65 1.96
CA GLY A 201 -7.03 -10.23 2.96
C GLY A 201 -6.67 -9.74 4.36
N LEU A 202 -7.65 -9.18 5.09
CA LEU A 202 -7.46 -8.65 6.43
C LEU A 202 -8.34 -9.39 7.44
N ASN A 203 -7.77 -9.66 8.63
CA ASN A 203 -8.49 -10.12 9.81
C ASN A 203 -8.18 -9.14 10.95
N LEU A 204 -8.90 -8.01 10.95
CA LEU A 204 -8.65 -6.89 11.86
C LEU A 204 -9.18 -7.18 13.26
N TYR A 205 -8.38 -6.81 14.28
CA TYR A 205 -8.74 -6.90 15.69
C TYR A 205 -8.15 -5.72 16.48
N ILE A 206 -8.65 -5.49 17.69
CA ILE A 206 -8.20 -4.40 18.53
C ILE A 206 -7.06 -4.88 19.44
N VAL A 207 -5.90 -4.23 19.35
CA VAL A 207 -4.79 -4.40 20.28
C VAL A 207 -4.88 -3.33 21.38
N PRO A 208 -4.91 -3.71 22.69
CA PRO A 208 -5.07 -2.72 23.76
C PRO A 208 -3.83 -1.85 23.93
N ARG A 209 -4.04 -0.54 24.04
CA ARG A 209 -3.00 0.49 24.28
C ARG A 209 -3.12 1.14 25.64
N ASP A 210 -4.32 1.14 26.20
CA ASP A 210 -4.61 1.67 27.52
C ASP A 210 -5.20 0.57 28.40
N LYS A 211 -4.72 0.51 29.66
CA LYS A 211 -5.23 -0.42 30.67
C LYS A 211 -6.73 -0.29 30.94
N ASN A 212 -7.33 0.88 30.66
CA ASN A 212 -8.77 1.07 30.84
C ASN A 212 -9.58 0.29 29.80
N GLN A 213 -9.03 0.07 28.59
CA GLN A 213 -9.65 -0.80 27.59
C GLN A 213 -9.83 -2.25 28.09
N CYS A 214 -8.90 -2.72 28.93
CA CYS A 214 -8.97 -4.05 29.53
C CYS A 214 -10.05 -4.21 30.61
N LYS A 215 -10.55 -3.10 31.19
CA LYS A 215 -11.49 -3.13 32.33
C LYS A 215 -12.92 -3.41 31.88
N LYS A 216 -13.78 -3.72 32.84
CA LYS A 216 -15.22 -3.94 32.61
C LYS A 216 -15.49 -4.95 31.48
N ASP A 217 -14.75 -6.08 31.50
CA ASP A 217 -14.82 -7.15 30.51
C ASP A 217 -14.28 -6.81 29.09
N GLY A 218 -13.79 -5.59 28.84
CA GLY A 218 -13.24 -5.20 27.53
C GLY A 218 -12.08 -6.09 27.05
N TRP A 219 -11.33 -6.73 27.97
CA TRP A 219 -10.28 -7.69 27.62
C TRP A 219 -10.75 -8.87 26.76
N LYS A 220 -12.05 -9.16 26.72
CA LYS A 220 -12.63 -10.26 25.94
C LYS A 220 -12.62 -9.97 24.43
N ASP A 221 -12.73 -8.69 24.05
CA ASP A 221 -12.82 -8.23 22.68
C ASP A 221 -11.45 -7.78 22.13
N LEU A 222 -10.40 -7.88 22.96
CA LEU A 222 -9.06 -7.45 22.61
C LEU A 222 -8.14 -8.65 22.33
N ARG A 223 -7.14 -8.41 21.48
CA ARG A 223 -6.12 -9.42 21.11
C ARG A 223 -4.71 -8.86 21.36
N ARG A 224 -3.74 -9.75 21.51
CA ARG A 224 -2.32 -9.37 21.41
C ARG A 224 -1.93 -9.12 19.97
N ASN A 225 -0.75 -8.56 19.76
CA ASN A 225 -0.22 -8.35 18.40
C ASN A 225 -0.17 -9.65 17.57
N ASP A 226 -0.04 -10.80 18.20
CA ASP A 226 -0.04 -12.12 17.54
C ASP A 226 -1.46 -12.68 17.31
N GLY A 227 -2.51 -11.90 17.55
CA GLY A 227 -3.92 -12.29 17.43
C GLY A 227 -4.43 -13.16 18.59
N SER A 228 -3.59 -13.54 19.56
CA SER A 228 -4.02 -14.38 20.66
C SER A 228 -4.90 -13.64 21.67
N GLU A 229 -5.87 -14.37 22.23
CA GLU A 229 -6.81 -13.84 23.22
C GLU A 229 -6.16 -13.66 24.60
N PHE A 230 -6.71 -12.74 25.39
CA PHE A 230 -6.39 -12.63 26.80
C PHE A 230 -7.24 -13.63 27.61
N ARG A 231 -6.63 -14.34 28.55
CA ARG A 231 -7.37 -15.25 29.44
C ARG A 231 -8.11 -14.54 30.57
N ASN A 232 -7.71 -13.31 30.89
CA ASN A 232 -8.33 -12.50 31.93
C ASN A 232 -7.85 -11.03 31.84
N GLN A 233 -8.55 -10.15 32.56
CA GLN A 233 -8.24 -8.71 32.64
C GLN A 233 -6.82 -8.43 33.12
N GLY A 234 -6.31 -9.19 34.08
CA GLY A 234 -4.96 -8.99 34.62
C GLY A 234 -3.85 -9.22 33.60
N LEU A 235 -4.01 -10.21 32.70
CA LEU A 235 -3.08 -10.47 31.60
C LEU A 235 -3.16 -9.37 30.54
N CYS A 236 -4.35 -8.87 30.23
CA CYS A 236 -4.51 -7.73 29.33
C CYS A 236 -3.83 -6.47 29.87
N ILE A 237 -4.05 -6.13 31.15
CA ILE A 237 -3.39 -4.98 31.80
C ILE A 237 -1.87 -5.17 31.84
N ARG A 238 -1.38 -6.37 32.10
CA ARG A 238 0.06 -6.67 32.08
C ARG A 238 0.65 -6.46 30.69
N TYR A 239 -0.06 -6.91 29.65
CA TYR A 239 0.36 -6.74 28.26
C TYR A 239 0.51 -5.24 27.91
N VAL A 240 -0.47 -4.41 28.23
CA VAL A 240 -0.40 -2.95 28.03
C VAL A 240 0.81 -2.33 28.73
N ASN A 241 1.13 -2.78 29.97
CA ASN A 241 2.24 -2.20 30.72
C ASN A 241 3.62 -2.67 30.24
N ASN A 242 3.76 -3.87 29.72
CA ASN A 242 5.06 -4.54 29.52
C ASN A 242 5.26 -5.05 28.09
N GLY A 243 4.27 -5.00 27.22
CA GLY A 243 4.30 -5.56 25.87
C GLY A 243 4.35 -7.10 25.82
N LYS A 244 4.01 -7.78 26.95
CA LYS A 244 4.12 -9.24 27.07
C LYS A 244 2.95 -9.87 27.82
#